data_be7944304416a7d71eb98981bda2b6fe
#
_entry.id   be7944304416a7d71eb98981bda2b6fe
#
_cell.length_a   1.000
_cell.length_b   1.000
_cell.length_c   1.000
_cell.angle_alpha   90.00
_cell.angle_beta   90.00
_cell.angle_gamma   90.00
#
_symmetry.space_group_name_H-M   'P 1'
#
loop_
_entity.id
_entity.type
_entity.pdbx_description
1 polymer ?
#
loop_
_entity_poly.entity_id
_entity_poly.type
_entity_poly.pdbx_seq_one_letter_code
_entity_poly.pdbx_strand_id
1 'polypeptide(L)'
;YEVGTQNLPGIRALLAGVEFVLENGVDRIKEKEERMMKLLYEGLGKIPGVQVYGSFAECKGPVMSLNFQGLKSSDAAYILENGYEITVRAGLHCSPLIHEAMGTKNSGTVRVSVSWFTKEEEILAFLEAAGQIAVSLRGAD
;
A
#
# COMPACT_ATOMS: atom_id res chain seq x y z
N TYR A 1 -14.48 -17.58 -29.58
CA TYR A 1 -15.72 -17.15 -30.28
C TYR A 1 -16.33 -16.02 -29.46
N GLU A 2 -16.28 -14.80 -30.00
CA GLU A 2 -16.84 -13.61 -29.37
C GLU A 2 -18.23 -13.35 -29.98
N VAL A 3 -19.25 -13.30 -29.12
CA VAL A 3 -20.63 -13.08 -29.51
C VAL A 3 -21.12 -11.77 -28.92
N GLY A 4 -21.71 -10.93 -29.76
CA GLY A 4 -22.28 -9.64 -29.36
C GLY A 4 -21.39 -8.44 -29.67
N THR A 5 -21.79 -7.27 -29.16
CA THR A 5 -21.07 -6.01 -29.39
C THR A 5 -19.78 -5.97 -28.57
N GLN A 6 -18.65 -5.74 -29.21
CA GLN A 6 -17.35 -5.63 -28.58
C GLN A 6 -17.27 -4.41 -27.67
N ASN A 7 -16.57 -4.56 -26.53
CA ASN A 7 -16.28 -3.46 -25.61
C ASN A 7 -15.16 -2.57 -26.17
N LEU A 8 -15.45 -1.80 -27.21
CA LEU A 8 -14.47 -0.91 -27.84
C LEU A 8 -13.80 0.10 -26.87
N PRO A 9 -14.53 0.73 -25.94
CA PRO A 9 -13.90 1.59 -24.93
C PRO A 9 -12.86 0.85 -24.07
N GLY A 10 -13.18 -0.38 -23.62
CA GLY A 10 -12.27 -1.21 -22.84
C GLY A 10 -11.03 -1.63 -23.63
N ILE A 11 -11.20 -1.99 -24.92
CA ILE A 11 -10.09 -2.33 -25.81
C ILE A 11 -9.17 -1.14 -26.02
N ARG A 12 -9.72 0.06 -26.22
CA ARG A 12 -8.95 1.30 -26.35
C ARG A 12 -8.19 1.65 -25.08
N ALA A 13 -8.83 1.50 -23.91
CA ALA A 13 -8.19 1.73 -22.62
C ALA A 13 -7.03 0.75 -22.39
N LEU A 14 -7.21 -0.53 -22.73
CA LEU A 14 -6.14 -1.52 -22.65
C LEU A 14 -4.96 -1.16 -23.57
N LEU A 15 -5.26 -0.77 -24.81
CA LEU A 15 -4.22 -0.34 -25.76
C LEU A 15 -3.40 0.82 -25.19
N ALA A 16 -4.04 1.88 -24.70
CA ALA A 16 -3.36 3.01 -24.08
C ALA A 16 -2.48 2.59 -22.88
N GLY A 17 -2.96 1.65 -22.06
CA GLY A 17 -2.16 1.11 -20.96
C GLY A 17 -0.94 0.33 -21.43
N VAL A 18 -1.07 -0.48 -22.49
CA VAL A 18 0.05 -1.22 -23.11
C VAL A 18 1.06 -0.26 -23.71
N GLU A 19 0.61 0.73 -24.48
CA GLU A 19 1.47 1.77 -25.08
C GLU A 19 2.26 2.51 -23.99
N PHE A 20 1.59 2.92 -22.90
CA PHE A 20 2.23 3.55 -21.74
C PHE A 20 3.35 2.67 -21.16
N VAL A 21 3.12 1.38 -20.96
CA VAL A 21 4.14 0.46 -20.41
C VAL A 21 5.30 0.29 -21.39
N LEU A 22 5.03 0.19 -22.69
CA LEU A 22 6.06 0.08 -23.73
C LEU A 22 6.92 1.34 -23.82
N GLU A 23 6.32 2.51 -23.75
CA GLU A 23 7.02 3.80 -23.82
C GLU A 23 7.91 4.05 -22.61
N ASN A 24 7.43 3.72 -21.41
CA ASN A 24 8.17 3.94 -20.17
C ASN A 24 9.17 2.82 -19.86
N GLY A 25 8.89 1.60 -20.30
CA GLY A 25 9.68 0.41 -20.02
C GLY A 25 9.40 -0.19 -18.65
N VAL A 26 9.23 -1.51 -18.59
CA VAL A 26 8.92 -2.25 -17.34
C VAL A 26 10.01 -2.06 -16.29
N ASP A 27 11.28 -2.05 -16.70
CA ASP A 27 12.41 -1.92 -15.77
C ASP A 27 12.41 -0.55 -15.07
N ARG A 28 12.15 0.52 -15.80
CA ARG A 28 12.06 1.88 -15.22
C ARG A 28 10.86 2.03 -14.27
N ILE A 29 9.72 1.40 -14.61
CA ILE A 29 8.55 1.38 -13.73
C ILE A 29 8.93 0.67 -12.44
N LYS A 30 9.52 -0.51 -12.53
CA LYS A 30 9.97 -1.32 -11.39
C LYS A 30 10.98 -0.55 -10.52
N GLU A 31 12.02 0.04 -11.11
CA GLU A 31 13.03 0.80 -10.37
C GLU A 31 12.42 1.97 -9.57
N LYS A 32 11.44 2.67 -10.16
CA LYS A 32 10.73 3.73 -9.45
C LYS A 32 9.92 3.19 -8.27
N GLU A 33 9.16 2.14 -8.48
CA GLU A 33 8.34 1.50 -7.44
C GLU A 33 9.22 0.95 -6.31
N GLU A 34 10.33 0.29 -6.63
CA GLU A 34 11.30 -0.21 -5.64
C GLU A 34 11.90 0.93 -4.80
N ARG A 35 12.22 2.08 -5.41
CA ARG A 35 12.68 3.25 -4.68
C ARG A 35 11.64 3.77 -3.70
N MET A 36 10.37 3.87 -4.11
CA MET A 36 9.27 4.28 -3.21
C MET A 36 9.05 3.28 -2.08
N MET A 37 9.09 1.99 -2.38
CA MET A 37 8.98 0.93 -1.39
C MET A 37 10.13 0.96 -0.38
N LYS A 38 11.36 1.21 -0.84
CA LYS A 38 12.51 1.36 0.05
C LYS A 38 12.33 2.50 1.04
N LEU A 39 11.88 3.67 0.57
CA LEU A 39 11.58 4.81 1.45
C LEU A 39 10.54 4.45 2.51
N LEU A 40 9.48 3.74 2.13
CA LEU A 40 8.44 3.27 3.05
C LEU A 40 9.02 2.32 4.11
N TYR A 41 9.77 1.29 3.72
CA TYR A 41 10.36 0.34 4.66
C TYR A 41 11.33 1.01 5.64
N GLU A 42 12.22 1.88 5.14
CA GLU A 42 13.19 2.60 5.96
C GLU A 42 12.54 3.62 6.89
N GLY A 43 11.48 4.29 6.42
CA GLY A 43 10.73 5.28 7.20
C GLY A 43 9.91 4.62 8.31
N LEU A 44 9.07 3.66 7.95
CA LEU A 44 8.19 2.96 8.90
C LEU A 44 8.98 2.16 9.95
N GLY A 45 10.12 1.58 9.57
CA GLY A 45 10.99 0.86 10.50
C GLY A 45 11.55 1.71 11.62
N LYS A 46 11.52 3.05 11.49
CA LYS A 46 11.96 4.01 12.52
C LYS A 46 10.81 4.50 13.41
N ILE A 47 9.56 4.13 13.13
CA ILE A 47 8.39 4.58 13.88
C ILE A 47 8.03 3.52 14.93
N PRO A 48 8.29 3.75 16.23
CA PRO A 48 7.92 2.80 17.27
C PRO A 48 6.40 2.63 17.35
N GLY A 49 5.95 1.38 17.47
CA GLY A 49 4.52 1.04 17.49
C GLY A 49 3.92 0.76 16.11
N VAL A 50 4.72 0.86 15.04
CA VAL A 50 4.35 0.40 13.70
C VAL A 50 4.99 -0.96 13.45
N GLN A 51 4.20 -1.95 13.08
CA GLN A 51 4.65 -3.27 12.66
C GLN A 51 4.50 -3.41 11.15
N VAL A 52 5.60 -3.57 10.44
CA VAL A 52 5.63 -3.89 9.01
C VAL A 52 5.76 -5.39 8.84
N TYR A 53 4.99 -5.97 7.93
CA TYR A 53 5.03 -7.40 7.62
C TYR A 53 5.91 -7.66 6.39
N GLY A 54 6.84 -8.62 6.52
CA GLY A 54 7.87 -8.88 5.52
C GLY A 54 9.05 -7.90 5.59
N SER A 55 9.95 -8.01 4.64
CA SER A 55 11.12 -7.14 4.52
C SER A 55 11.26 -6.59 3.09
N PHE A 56 12.02 -5.50 2.93
CA PHE A 56 12.29 -4.95 1.60
C PHE A 56 13.02 -5.96 0.70
N ALA A 57 13.94 -6.76 1.26
CA ALA A 57 14.66 -7.78 0.50
C ALA A 57 13.76 -8.89 -0.08
N GLU A 58 12.62 -9.15 0.58
CA GLU A 58 11.62 -10.14 0.17
C GLU A 58 10.48 -9.52 -0.66
N CYS A 59 10.45 -8.19 -0.76
CA CYS A 59 9.42 -7.46 -1.50
C CYS A 59 9.50 -7.80 -3.00
N LYS A 60 8.39 -8.31 -3.54
CA LYS A 60 8.28 -8.70 -4.96
C LYS A 60 7.36 -7.80 -5.76
N GLY A 61 6.84 -6.74 -5.15
CA GLY A 61 5.94 -5.81 -5.81
C GLY A 61 5.69 -4.55 -4.98
N PRO A 62 4.99 -3.58 -5.54
CA PRO A 62 4.79 -2.26 -4.95
C PRO A 62 3.69 -2.23 -3.89
N VAL A 63 3.69 -3.23 -2.99
CA VAL A 63 2.66 -3.41 -1.95
C VAL A 63 3.32 -3.76 -0.63
N MET A 64 2.83 -3.14 0.45
CA MET A 64 3.26 -3.37 1.82
C MET A 64 2.06 -3.54 2.74
N SER A 65 2.19 -4.40 3.75
CA SER A 65 1.23 -4.54 4.83
C SER A 65 1.84 -4.10 6.15
N LEU A 66 1.07 -3.37 6.94
CA LEU A 66 1.48 -2.91 8.26
C LEU A 66 0.31 -2.86 9.24
N ASN A 67 0.61 -2.75 10.53
CA ASN A 67 -0.34 -2.43 11.58
C ASN A 67 0.25 -1.44 12.58
N PHE A 68 -0.62 -0.70 13.26
CA PHE A 68 -0.30 0.12 14.41
C PHE A 68 -0.61 -0.67 15.68
N GLN A 69 0.28 -0.67 16.65
CA GLN A 69 0.07 -1.36 17.92
C GLN A 69 -1.14 -0.75 18.66
N GLY A 70 -2.08 -1.60 19.09
CA GLY A 70 -3.28 -1.17 19.78
C GLY A 70 -4.40 -0.61 18.89
N LEU A 71 -4.22 -0.54 17.56
CA LEU A 71 -5.23 -0.01 16.64
C LEU A 71 -5.65 -1.07 15.61
N LYS A 72 -6.94 -1.22 15.37
CA LYS A 72 -7.45 -2.10 14.32
C LYS A 72 -7.14 -1.51 12.94
N SER A 73 -6.90 -2.37 11.96
CA SER A 73 -6.60 -1.93 10.59
C SER A 73 -7.71 -1.07 9.96
N SER A 74 -8.99 -1.34 10.28
CA SER A 74 -10.13 -0.54 9.85
C SER A 74 -10.08 0.89 10.39
N ASP A 75 -9.75 1.02 11.68
CA ASP A 75 -9.73 2.30 12.36
C ASP A 75 -8.53 3.13 11.90
N ALA A 76 -7.38 2.47 11.67
CA ALA A 76 -6.20 3.10 11.07
C ALA A 76 -6.50 3.64 9.66
N ALA A 77 -7.19 2.86 8.82
CA ALA A 77 -7.59 3.31 7.49
C ALA A 77 -8.56 4.51 7.56
N TYR A 78 -9.52 4.47 8.49
CA TYR A 78 -10.46 5.57 8.73
C TYR A 78 -9.74 6.86 9.14
N ILE A 79 -8.77 6.76 10.07
CA ILE A 79 -7.97 7.91 10.53
C ILE A 79 -7.13 8.48 9.40
N LEU A 80 -6.46 7.62 8.61
CA LEU A 80 -5.65 8.04 7.48
C LEU A 80 -6.48 8.77 6.42
N GLU A 81 -7.66 8.25 6.10
CA GLU A 81 -8.53 8.86 5.09
C GLU A 81 -9.13 10.20 5.56
N ASN A 82 -9.70 10.24 6.77
CA ASN A 82 -10.42 11.42 7.23
C ASN A 82 -9.53 12.48 7.90
N GLY A 83 -8.40 12.08 8.48
CA GLY A 83 -7.47 12.98 9.13
C GLY A 83 -6.33 13.49 8.27
N TYR A 84 -5.96 12.71 7.24
CA TYR A 84 -4.77 12.99 6.43
C TYR A 84 -5.02 12.92 4.92
N GLU A 85 -6.24 12.65 4.47
CA GLU A 85 -6.62 12.49 3.05
C GLU A 85 -5.80 11.37 2.34
N ILE A 86 -5.39 10.34 3.09
CA ILE A 86 -4.60 9.22 2.59
C ILE A 86 -5.48 7.96 2.51
N THR A 87 -5.81 7.53 1.30
CA THR A 87 -6.59 6.32 1.08
C THR A 87 -5.70 5.09 1.08
N VAL A 88 -6.02 4.14 1.97
CA VAL A 88 -5.39 2.82 2.08
C VAL A 88 -6.45 1.73 2.07
N ARG A 89 -6.02 0.48 1.96
CA ARG A 89 -6.95 -0.64 2.13
C ARG A 89 -6.71 -1.34 3.46
N ALA A 90 -7.79 -1.66 4.19
CA ALA A 90 -7.74 -2.41 5.45
C ALA A 90 -8.43 -3.77 5.34
N GLY A 91 -8.06 -4.72 6.20
CA GLY A 91 -8.69 -6.02 6.35
C GLY A 91 -7.86 -7.20 5.84
N LEU A 92 -8.53 -8.25 5.34
CA LEU A 92 -7.91 -9.53 4.98
C LEU A 92 -7.46 -9.60 3.51
N HIS A 93 -7.74 -8.59 2.70
CA HIS A 93 -7.29 -8.46 1.30
C HIS A 93 -7.57 -9.68 0.40
N CYS A 94 -8.67 -10.41 0.66
CA CYS A 94 -9.04 -11.66 -0.01
C CYS A 94 -8.02 -12.80 0.18
N SER A 95 -7.20 -12.75 1.24
CA SER A 95 -6.11 -13.69 1.50
C SER A 95 -6.15 -14.25 2.94
N PRO A 96 -7.24 -14.92 3.36
CA PRO A 96 -7.44 -15.32 4.75
C PRO A 96 -6.36 -16.26 5.28
N LEU A 97 -5.80 -17.12 4.44
CA LEU A 97 -4.79 -18.09 4.85
C LEU A 97 -3.47 -17.44 5.27
N ILE A 98 -3.02 -16.39 4.57
CA ILE A 98 -1.81 -15.67 4.97
C ILE A 98 -2.05 -14.93 6.30
N HIS A 99 -3.23 -14.36 6.50
CA HIS A 99 -3.57 -13.71 7.77
C HIS A 99 -3.67 -14.70 8.94
N GLU A 100 -4.05 -15.94 8.68
CA GLU A 100 -4.00 -17.01 9.67
C GLU A 100 -2.57 -17.39 10.05
N ALA A 101 -1.71 -17.59 9.06
CA ALA A 101 -0.27 -17.87 9.24
C ALA A 101 0.48 -16.74 9.94
N MET A 102 0.12 -15.48 9.68
CA MET A 102 0.73 -14.27 10.25
C MET A 102 0.10 -13.85 11.60
N GLY A 103 -0.93 -14.53 12.09
CA GLY A 103 -1.63 -14.18 13.32
C GLY A 103 -2.47 -12.90 13.23
N THR A 104 -2.77 -12.43 12.03
CA THR A 104 -3.51 -11.17 11.79
C THR A 104 -4.96 -11.39 11.36
N LYS A 105 -5.50 -12.61 11.50
CA LYS A 105 -6.84 -12.97 11.07
C LYS A 105 -7.94 -12.10 11.67
N ASN A 106 -7.79 -11.71 12.95
CA ASN A 106 -8.79 -10.93 13.68
C ASN A 106 -8.63 -9.41 13.52
N SER A 107 -7.42 -8.94 13.26
CA SER A 107 -7.10 -7.51 13.12
C SER A 107 -7.08 -7.04 11.66
N GLY A 108 -6.85 -7.96 10.73
CA GLY A 108 -6.46 -7.61 9.37
C GLY A 108 -5.13 -6.86 9.34
N THR A 109 -4.81 -6.26 8.21
CA THR A 109 -3.68 -5.33 8.05
C THR A 109 -4.10 -4.10 7.26
N VAL A 110 -3.39 -3.01 7.43
CA VAL A 110 -3.40 -1.87 6.52
C VAL A 110 -2.48 -2.21 5.36
N ARG A 111 -2.97 -2.07 4.13
CA ARG A 111 -2.18 -2.25 2.90
C ARG A 111 -1.93 -0.92 2.24
N VAL A 112 -0.67 -0.59 2.08
CA VAL A 112 -0.17 0.53 1.28
C VAL A 112 0.27 -0.01 -0.07
N SER A 113 -0.07 0.70 -1.14
CA SER A 113 0.35 0.35 -2.50
C SER A 113 0.91 1.59 -3.17
N VAL A 114 2.01 1.44 -3.88
CA VAL A 114 2.61 2.50 -4.70
C VAL A 114 2.51 2.14 -6.17
N SER A 115 2.72 3.11 -7.05
CA SER A 115 2.70 2.90 -8.49
C SER A 115 3.67 3.85 -9.18
N TRP A 116 3.79 3.74 -10.51
CA TRP A 116 4.50 4.72 -11.33
C TRP A 116 4.06 6.16 -11.07
N PHE A 117 2.78 6.39 -10.76
CA PHE A 117 2.22 7.73 -10.55
C PHE A 117 2.45 8.26 -9.14
N THR A 118 2.83 7.40 -8.18
CA THR A 118 3.10 7.81 -6.81
C THR A 118 4.31 8.75 -6.75
N LYS A 119 4.16 9.86 -6.03
CA LYS A 119 5.20 10.85 -5.80
C LYS A 119 5.89 10.63 -4.45
N GLU A 120 7.13 11.09 -4.35
CA GLU A 120 7.90 10.98 -3.11
C GLU A 120 7.26 11.78 -1.96
N GLU A 121 6.67 12.93 -2.28
CA GLU A 121 5.95 13.76 -1.31
C GLU A 121 4.77 13.02 -0.68
N GLU A 122 4.08 12.16 -1.44
CA GLU A 122 2.97 11.35 -0.92
C GLU A 122 3.48 10.27 0.04
N ILE A 123 4.65 9.70 -0.22
CA ILE A 123 5.31 8.77 0.70
C ILE A 123 5.71 9.48 2.00
N LEU A 124 6.29 10.67 1.91
CA LEU A 124 6.68 11.46 3.08
C LEU A 124 5.46 11.88 3.91
N ALA A 125 4.38 12.30 3.27
CA ALA A 125 3.12 12.62 3.94
C ALA A 125 2.54 11.39 4.68
N PHE A 126 2.58 10.21 4.06
CA PHE A 126 2.16 8.97 4.71
C PHE A 126 3.03 8.64 5.93
N LEU A 127 4.35 8.78 5.83
CA LEU A 127 5.28 8.51 6.94
C LEU A 127 5.05 9.47 8.11
N GLU A 128 4.79 10.75 7.82
CA GLU A 128 4.44 11.74 8.83
C GLU A 128 3.12 11.39 9.53
N ALA A 129 2.07 11.08 8.78
CA ALA A 129 0.79 10.65 9.31
C ALA A 129 0.92 9.40 10.19
N ALA A 130 1.67 8.40 9.73
CA ALA A 130 1.94 7.18 10.48
C ALA A 130 2.68 7.48 11.80
N GLY A 131 3.63 8.40 11.79
CA GLY A 131 4.33 8.87 12.99
C GLY A 131 3.40 9.53 13.99
N GLN A 132 2.53 10.44 13.53
CA GLN A 132 1.56 11.13 14.38
C GLN A 132 0.54 10.16 15.01
N ILE A 133 0.02 9.21 14.22
CA ILE A 133 -0.88 8.16 14.72
C ILE A 133 -0.18 7.33 15.80
N ALA A 134 1.04 6.86 15.56
CA ALA A 134 1.79 6.06 16.52
C ALA A 134 2.12 6.81 17.82
N VAL A 135 2.38 8.12 17.76
CA VAL A 135 2.58 8.96 18.93
C VAL A 135 1.28 9.11 19.73
N SER A 136 0.16 9.39 19.06
CA SER A 136 -1.15 9.56 19.71
C SER A 136 -1.59 8.30 20.47
N LEU A 137 -1.33 7.13 19.92
CA LEU A 137 -1.67 5.85 20.56
C LEU A 137 -0.86 5.61 21.86
N ARG A 138 0.40 6.04 21.91
CA ARG A 138 1.27 5.90 23.11
C ARG A 138 0.96 6.91 24.21
N GLY A 139 0.35 8.04 23.89
CA GLY A 139 -0.05 9.05 24.87
C GLY A 139 -1.41 8.80 25.51
N ALA A 140 -2.12 7.75 25.08
CA ALA A 140 -3.43 7.38 25.58
C ALA A 140 -3.39 6.29 26.70
N ASP A 141 -2.20 5.75 27.00
CA ASP A 141 -1.93 4.86 28.12
C ASP A 141 -1.48 5.69 29.36
#